data_8341ad8cee65eb15449657eb2a9f6efd
#
_entry.id   8341ad8cee65eb15449657eb2a9f6efd
#
_cell.length_a   1.000
_cell.length_b   1.000
_cell.length_c   1.000
_cell.angle_alpha   90.00
_cell.angle_beta   90.00
_cell.angle_gamma   90.00
#
_symmetry.space_group_name_H-M   'P 1'
#
loop_
_entity.id
_entity.type
_entity.pdbx_description
1 polymer ?
#
loop_
_entity_poly.entity_id
_entity_poly.type
_entity_poly.pdbx_seq_one_letter_code
_entity_poly.pdbx_strand_id
1 'polypeptide(L)'
;MLVSIASALTPDEAEARLRMARQIARERNDRELVQRVEKLAREFKAGLPAEADEQLREAEKAVGIDPGGWSMAGQPLFHPTAAMEAALKAEGPKLAAAMASGDAKLVREITTAVEGILGDQAGVPDGQRMGQKPSELKLSRAEVVKLFLDALETQGRAIRTLMKGELLPDQMVRVYAYVLDACVTMHPHVALHAPERLADLDKLLRGTASVLLKLQQPQGHFPFPDLRGKNIRFGDMTEKQLQNGSIEIKDGWIITPDPDGGSQFDTGVCGVALLRSGELLKEESYLAAGRRAAEWAAKQKCCANFNYNAFSVSLLARAGMQEAALEKFRVGVAPGQAKNGRWLDAHNARTVYHVIILRALADLGRSAEVDAVALSAIRALLDEFDAMGITVEALPELHALAKQHPNDARLQKAVRGMASTIVNKCTDGTRVKLGAQPHQLAAVVDVVE
;
A
#
# COMPACT_ATOMS: atom_id res chain seq x y z
N MET A 1 -20.73 9.36 -1.11
CA MET A 1 -21.42 9.75 0.14
C MET A 1 -21.24 8.61 1.14
N LEU A 2 -20.12 8.58 1.87
CA LEU A 2 -19.91 7.62 2.94
C LEU A 2 -20.48 8.24 4.22
N VAL A 3 -21.76 8.00 4.45
CA VAL A 3 -22.33 8.17 5.80
C VAL A 3 -21.72 7.05 6.64
N SER A 4 -20.80 7.41 7.52
CA SER A 4 -20.34 6.54 8.59
C SER A 4 -21.55 6.21 9.48
N ILE A 5 -22.22 5.10 9.18
CA ILE A 5 -23.02 4.43 10.20
C ILE A 5 -21.96 3.78 11.10
N ALA A 6 -21.79 4.31 12.29
CA ALA A 6 -20.96 3.71 13.31
C ALA A 6 -21.43 2.26 13.49
N SER A 7 -20.72 1.31 12.92
CA SER A 7 -20.92 -0.09 13.24
C SER A 7 -20.57 -0.26 14.72
N ALA A 8 -21.39 -0.97 15.46
CA ALA A 8 -21.09 -1.27 16.87
C ALA A 8 -19.68 -1.87 16.96
N LEU A 9 -18.88 -1.36 17.90
CA LEU A 9 -17.51 -1.81 18.15
C LEU A 9 -17.52 -3.33 18.40
N THR A 10 -16.76 -4.07 17.61
CA THR A 10 -16.62 -5.51 17.82
C THR A 10 -15.54 -5.82 18.85
N PRO A 11 -15.59 -6.99 19.56
CA PRO A 11 -14.55 -7.38 20.50
C PRO A 11 -13.15 -7.43 19.88
N ASP A 12 -13.01 -7.94 18.66
CA ASP A 12 -11.74 -8.04 17.95
C ASP A 12 -11.19 -6.65 17.58
N GLU A 13 -12.04 -5.74 17.21
CA GLU A 13 -11.69 -4.34 16.92
C GLU A 13 -11.22 -3.62 18.18
N ALA A 14 -11.93 -3.80 19.28
CA ALA A 14 -11.57 -3.24 20.58
C ALA A 14 -10.20 -3.78 21.05
N GLU A 15 -9.98 -5.08 20.94
CA GLU A 15 -8.70 -5.70 21.32
C GLU A 15 -7.54 -5.19 20.46
N ALA A 16 -7.73 -5.05 19.15
CA ALA A 16 -6.70 -4.53 18.25
C ALA A 16 -6.31 -3.09 18.60
N ARG A 17 -7.30 -2.23 18.87
CA ARG A 17 -7.12 -0.83 19.25
C ARG A 17 -6.41 -0.71 20.61
N LEU A 18 -6.82 -1.48 21.62
CA LEU A 18 -6.18 -1.50 22.94
C LEU A 18 -4.74 -2.03 22.88
N ARG A 19 -4.46 -3.02 22.05
CA ARG A 19 -3.12 -3.55 21.85
C ARG A 19 -2.17 -2.48 21.35
N MET A 20 -2.61 -1.65 20.43
CA MET A 20 -1.79 -0.56 19.90
C MET A 20 -1.66 0.59 20.90
N ALA A 21 -2.73 0.99 21.56
CA ALA A 21 -2.65 2.01 22.61
C ALA A 21 -1.65 1.60 23.71
N ARG A 22 -1.66 0.32 24.10
CA ARG A 22 -0.69 -0.25 25.04
C ARG A 22 0.75 -0.23 24.50
N GLN A 23 0.94 -0.55 23.23
CA GLN A 23 2.26 -0.50 22.61
C GLN A 23 2.82 0.93 22.63
N ILE A 24 2.04 1.93 22.25
CA ILE A 24 2.43 3.34 22.24
C ILE A 24 2.75 3.82 23.67
N ALA A 25 1.91 3.47 24.65
CA ALA A 25 2.17 3.81 26.04
C ALA A 25 3.50 3.22 26.55
N ARG A 26 3.82 1.98 26.18
CA ARG A 26 5.09 1.33 26.51
C ARG A 26 6.29 2.00 25.83
N GLU A 27 6.16 2.35 24.56
CA GLU A 27 7.20 3.05 23.79
C GLU A 27 7.51 4.43 24.37
N ARG A 28 6.50 5.09 24.95
CA ARG A 28 6.62 6.36 25.68
C ARG A 28 7.16 6.18 27.11
N ASN A 29 7.33 4.94 27.56
CA ASN A 29 7.72 4.61 28.92
C ASN A 29 6.75 5.18 29.99
N ASP A 30 5.48 5.35 29.62
CA ASP A 30 4.41 5.89 30.46
C ASP A 30 3.70 4.74 31.21
N ARG A 31 4.15 4.47 32.42
CA ARG A 31 3.65 3.36 33.24
C ARG A 31 2.16 3.52 33.61
N GLU A 32 1.70 4.74 33.82
CA GLU A 32 0.31 5.02 34.21
C GLU A 32 -0.62 4.74 33.05
N LEU A 33 -0.30 5.22 31.85
CA LEU A 33 -1.04 4.92 30.64
C LEU A 33 -1.04 3.42 30.30
N VAL A 34 0.07 2.72 30.48
CA VAL A 34 0.13 1.26 30.30
C VAL A 34 -0.85 0.56 31.23
N GLN A 35 -0.86 0.91 32.52
CA GLN A 35 -1.77 0.33 33.51
C GLN A 35 -3.25 0.61 33.19
N ARG A 36 -3.55 1.85 32.76
CA ARG A 36 -4.92 2.25 32.35
C ARG A 36 -5.39 1.43 31.14
N VAL A 37 -4.58 1.31 30.11
CA VAL A 37 -4.92 0.54 28.91
C VAL A 37 -5.03 -0.96 29.20
N GLU A 38 -4.18 -1.51 30.06
CA GLU A 38 -4.26 -2.91 30.49
C GLU A 38 -5.49 -3.21 31.36
N LYS A 39 -5.95 -2.23 32.13
CA LYS A 39 -7.22 -2.33 32.88
C LYS A 39 -8.39 -2.43 31.91
N LEU A 40 -8.50 -1.50 30.95
CA LEU A 40 -9.53 -1.54 29.89
C LEU A 40 -9.51 -2.84 29.10
N ALA A 41 -8.33 -3.34 28.76
CA ALA A 41 -8.20 -4.60 28.03
C ALA A 41 -8.76 -5.81 28.82
N ARG A 42 -8.60 -5.82 30.14
CA ARG A 42 -9.21 -6.85 31.01
C ARG A 42 -10.72 -6.71 31.09
N GLU A 43 -11.22 -5.50 31.23
CA GLU A 43 -12.67 -5.21 31.28
C GLU A 43 -13.35 -5.60 29.97
N PHE A 44 -12.77 -5.23 28.82
CA PHE A 44 -13.32 -5.56 27.51
C PHE A 44 -13.26 -7.06 27.17
N LYS A 45 -12.30 -7.78 27.73
CA LYS A 45 -12.23 -9.24 27.60
C LYS A 45 -13.34 -9.96 28.36
N ALA A 46 -13.87 -9.36 29.42
CA ALA A 46 -15.01 -9.87 30.17
C ALA A 46 -16.36 -9.58 29.47
N GLY A 47 -16.40 -8.62 28.58
CA GLY A 47 -17.52 -8.18 27.76
C GLY A 47 -17.41 -6.71 27.41
N LEU A 48 -17.88 -6.33 26.22
CA LEU A 48 -17.87 -4.92 25.81
C LEU A 48 -19.02 -4.17 26.51
N PRO A 49 -18.72 -3.16 27.37
CA PRO A 49 -19.75 -2.31 27.93
C PRO A 49 -20.38 -1.41 26.86
N ALA A 50 -21.54 -0.84 27.16
CA ALA A 50 -22.23 0.09 26.24
C ALA A 50 -21.36 1.29 25.85
N GLU A 51 -20.48 1.74 26.76
CA GLU A 51 -19.59 2.88 26.62
C GLU A 51 -18.19 2.46 26.09
N ALA A 52 -18.01 1.23 25.60
CA ALA A 52 -16.70 0.70 25.21
C ALA A 52 -16.00 1.57 24.16
N ASP A 53 -16.74 2.07 23.17
CA ASP A 53 -16.16 2.91 22.10
C ASP A 53 -15.70 4.28 22.66
N GLU A 54 -16.43 4.87 23.60
CA GLU A 54 -16.06 6.12 24.25
C GLU A 54 -14.80 5.94 25.13
N GLN A 55 -14.77 4.89 25.95
CA GLN A 55 -13.63 4.56 26.80
C GLN A 55 -12.36 4.28 25.97
N LEU A 56 -12.53 3.63 24.83
CA LEU A 56 -11.45 3.34 23.91
C LEU A 56 -10.90 4.61 23.25
N ARG A 57 -11.80 5.51 22.81
CA ARG A 57 -11.42 6.84 22.27
C ARG A 57 -10.66 7.68 23.30
N GLU A 58 -11.07 7.66 24.56
CA GLU A 58 -10.32 8.34 25.62
C GLU A 58 -8.93 7.74 25.85
N ALA A 59 -8.80 6.40 25.82
CA ALA A 59 -7.50 5.75 25.93
C ALA A 59 -6.60 6.06 24.74
N GLU A 60 -7.15 6.08 23.54
CA GLU A 60 -6.44 6.46 22.30
C GLU A 60 -5.97 7.92 22.37
N LYS A 61 -6.84 8.83 22.75
CA LYS A 61 -6.52 10.25 22.93
C LYS A 61 -5.40 10.44 23.96
N ALA A 62 -5.44 9.72 25.06
CA ALA A 62 -4.42 9.79 26.11
C ALA A 62 -3.02 9.35 25.62
N VAL A 63 -2.96 8.38 24.70
CA VAL A 63 -1.72 7.98 24.03
C VAL A 63 -1.41 8.80 22.76
N GLY A 64 -2.19 9.86 22.48
CA GLY A 64 -1.99 10.75 21.35
C GLY A 64 -2.43 10.15 20.00
N ILE A 65 -3.36 9.22 20.04
CA ILE A 65 -4.07 8.74 18.85
C ILE A 65 -5.37 9.54 18.73
N ASP A 66 -5.64 10.06 17.55
CA ASP A 66 -6.93 10.72 17.30
C ASP A 66 -8.04 9.65 17.27
N PRO A 67 -9.05 9.74 18.17
CA PRO A 67 -10.08 8.73 18.31
C PRO A 67 -10.89 8.55 17.04
N GLY A 68 -10.97 7.33 16.55
CA GLY A 68 -11.65 6.98 15.30
C GLY A 68 -10.73 6.95 14.06
N GLY A 69 -9.44 7.25 14.22
CA GLY A 69 -8.44 7.34 13.18
C GLY A 69 -7.82 6.03 12.69
N TRP A 70 -8.50 4.90 12.77
CA TRP A 70 -7.92 3.61 12.39
C TRP A 70 -8.22 3.22 10.94
N SER A 71 -7.14 3.03 10.16
CA SER A 71 -7.24 2.48 8.82
C SER A 71 -7.37 0.95 8.84
N MET A 72 -7.70 0.40 7.68
CA MET A 72 -7.77 -1.04 7.42
C MET A 72 -6.48 -1.82 7.75
N ALA A 73 -5.35 -1.15 7.87
CA ALA A 73 -4.04 -1.74 8.20
C ALA A 73 -3.62 -1.45 9.65
N GLY A 74 -4.52 -1.00 10.52
CA GLY A 74 -4.19 -0.59 11.89
C GLY A 74 -3.37 0.69 11.96
N GLN A 75 -3.40 1.51 10.92
CA GLN A 75 -2.80 2.85 10.90
C GLN A 75 -3.86 3.89 11.26
N PRO A 76 -3.52 4.95 12.01
CA PRO A 76 -4.48 6.01 12.27
C PRO A 76 -5.00 6.59 10.95
N LEU A 77 -6.31 6.79 10.86
CA LEU A 77 -6.93 7.48 9.74
C LEU A 77 -6.70 8.98 9.89
N PHE A 78 -6.36 9.63 8.78
CA PHE A 78 -6.47 11.06 8.70
C PHE A 78 -7.94 11.46 8.88
N HIS A 79 -8.25 12.26 9.90
CA HIS A 79 -9.56 12.87 10.07
C HIS A 79 -9.53 14.25 9.45
N PRO A 80 -10.24 14.47 8.33
CA PRO A 80 -10.42 15.80 7.83
C PRO A 80 -11.14 16.63 8.90
N THR A 81 -10.71 17.87 9.07
CA THR A 81 -11.49 18.84 9.83
C THR A 81 -12.86 19.04 9.16
N ALA A 82 -13.85 19.57 9.87
CA ALA A 82 -15.17 19.85 9.27
C ALA A 82 -15.07 20.70 8.00
N ALA A 83 -14.09 21.61 7.93
CA ALA A 83 -13.82 22.42 6.74
C ALA A 83 -13.29 21.57 5.56
N MET A 84 -12.39 20.61 5.86
CA MET A 84 -11.88 19.68 4.85
C MET A 84 -12.99 18.75 4.33
N GLU A 85 -13.83 18.22 5.20
CA GLU A 85 -14.98 17.40 4.81
C GLU A 85 -15.94 18.18 3.91
N ALA A 86 -16.22 19.44 4.27
CA ALA A 86 -17.08 20.31 3.47
C ALA A 86 -16.45 20.58 2.08
N ALA A 87 -15.14 20.87 2.02
CA ALA A 87 -14.43 21.11 0.77
C ALA A 87 -14.36 19.85 -0.12
N LEU A 88 -14.02 18.70 0.44
CA LEU A 88 -13.98 17.43 -0.28
C LEU A 88 -15.38 17.04 -0.78
N LYS A 89 -16.42 17.28 0.01
CA LYS A 89 -17.80 17.03 -0.39
C LYS A 89 -18.25 17.94 -1.53
N ALA A 90 -17.82 19.20 -1.53
CA ALA A 90 -18.17 20.17 -2.58
C ALA A 90 -17.37 19.96 -3.87
N GLU A 91 -16.09 19.68 -3.76
CA GLU A 91 -15.16 19.60 -4.90
C GLU A 91 -14.95 18.19 -5.43
N GLY A 92 -15.19 17.15 -4.62
CA GLY A 92 -15.00 15.75 -5.02
C GLY A 92 -15.72 15.34 -6.30
N PRO A 93 -17.02 15.63 -6.48
CA PRO A 93 -17.73 15.34 -7.72
C PRO A 93 -17.19 16.07 -8.95
N LYS A 94 -16.73 17.33 -8.78
CA LYS A 94 -16.10 18.12 -9.84
C LYS A 94 -14.75 17.54 -10.24
N LEU A 95 -13.95 17.13 -9.24
CA LEU A 95 -12.67 16.46 -9.45
C LEU A 95 -12.85 15.15 -10.23
N ALA A 96 -13.81 14.34 -9.82
CA ALA A 96 -14.12 13.08 -10.52
C ALA A 96 -14.52 13.32 -11.98
N ALA A 97 -15.38 14.32 -12.25
CA ALA A 97 -15.79 14.70 -13.59
C ALA A 97 -14.63 15.23 -14.44
N ALA A 98 -13.77 16.09 -13.87
CA ALA A 98 -12.58 16.62 -14.53
C ALA A 98 -11.60 15.51 -14.93
N MET A 99 -11.32 14.57 -14.01
CA MET A 99 -10.46 13.41 -14.29
C MET A 99 -11.08 12.50 -15.37
N ALA A 100 -12.35 12.20 -15.28
CA ALA A 100 -13.03 11.36 -16.25
C ALA A 100 -13.11 12.00 -17.66
N SER A 101 -13.11 13.34 -17.75
CA SER A 101 -13.06 14.07 -19.01
C SER A 101 -11.64 14.25 -19.57
N GLY A 102 -10.60 13.98 -18.79
CA GLY A 102 -9.20 14.20 -19.17
C GLY A 102 -8.75 15.67 -19.05
N ASP A 103 -9.50 16.51 -18.34
CA ASP A 103 -9.18 17.93 -18.19
C ASP A 103 -8.18 18.15 -17.02
N ALA A 104 -6.90 17.95 -17.30
CA ALA A 104 -5.80 18.16 -16.35
C ALA A 104 -5.73 19.59 -15.78
N LYS A 105 -6.13 20.60 -16.58
CA LYS A 105 -6.16 22.01 -16.13
C LYS A 105 -7.23 22.20 -15.07
N LEU A 106 -8.44 21.68 -15.31
CA LEU A 106 -9.52 21.76 -14.32
C LEU A 106 -9.19 20.96 -13.06
N VAL A 107 -8.56 19.78 -13.20
CA VAL A 107 -8.05 19.02 -12.03
C VAL A 107 -7.08 19.87 -11.20
N ARG A 108 -6.15 20.58 -11.85
CA ARG A 108 -5.21 21.48 -11.15
C ARG A 108 -5.91 22.67 -10.50
N GLU A 109 -6.88 23.28 -11.16
CA GLU A 109 -7.66 24.40 -10.62
C GLU A 109 -8.44 23.97 -9.36
N ILE A 110 -9.09 22.81 -9.41
CA ILE A 110 -9.81 22.23 -8.24
C ILE A 110 -8.81 21.92 -7.12
N THR A 111 -7.66 21.31 -7.44
CA THR A 111 -6.60 21.03 -6.47
C THR A 111 -6.16 22.31 -5.76
N THR A 112 -5.92 23.38 -6.51
CA THR A 112 -5.50 24.69 -5.96
C THR A 112 -6.60 25.32 -5.10
N ALA A 113 -7.86 25.21 -5.51
CA ALA A 113 -8.99 25.71 -4.72
C ALA A 113 -9.12 24.95 -3.38
N VAL A 114 -8.98 23.64 -3.39
CA VAL A 114 -8.98 22.82 -2.18
C VAL A 114 -7.78 23.14 -1.28
N GLU A 115 -6.56 23.32 -1.83
CA GLU A 115 -5.40 23.78 -1.06
C GLU A 115 -5.66 25.14 -0.38
N GLY A 116 -6.33 26.05 -1.08
CA GLY A 116 -6.69 27.37 -0.52
C GLY A 116 -7.62 27.27 0.70
N ILE A 117 -8.48 26.25 0.75
CA ILE A 117 -9.38 25.99 1.88
C ILE A 117 -8.63 25.28 3.02
N LEU A 118 -7.74 24.33 2.69
CA LEU A 118 -7.06 23.48 3.66
C LEU A 118 -5.81 24.15 4.27
N GLY A 119 -5.24 25.12 3.57
CA GLY A 119 -4.01 25.80 3.98
C GLY A 119 -2.86 24.79 4.23
N ASP A 120 -2.18 24.97 5.36
CA ASP A 120 -1.04 24.09 5.75
C ASP A 120 -1.45 22.64 6.04
N GLN A 121 -2.74 22.36 6.14
CA GLN A 121 -3.24 21.00 6.35
C GLN A 121 -3.47 20.21 5.05
N ALA A 122 -3.32 20.86 3.91
CA ALA A 122 -3.47 20.20 2.62
C ALA A 122 -2.43 19.08 2.46
N GLY A 123 -2.91 17.84 2.26
CA GLY A 123 -2.02 16.70 2.08
C GLY A 123 -1.16 16.32 3.30
N VAL A 124 -1.47 16.84 4.48
CA VAL A 124 -0.77 16.44 5.71
C VAL A 124 -1.04 14.96 5.94
N PRO A 125 0.01 14.12 6.00
CA PRO A 125 -0.16 12.71 6.29
C PRO A 125 -0.70 12.53 7.70
N ASP A 126 -1.13 11.34 7.99
CA ASP A 126 -1.54 10.82 9.30
C ASP A 126 -0.48 11.07 10.39
N GLY A 127 -0.28 12.30 10.77
CA GLY A 127 0.89 12.84 11.42
C GLY A 127 1.12 12.43 12.86
N GLN A 128 0.48 11.39 13.37
CA GLN A 128 0.61 11.07 14.80
C GLN A 128 1.28 9.73 15.09
N ARG A 129 1.64 8.97 14.08
CA ARG A 129 2.33 7.72 14.29
C ARG A 129 3.84 7.93 14.27
N MET A 130 4.45 7.86 15.44
CA MET A 130 5.90 7.82 15.57
C MET A 130 6.43 6.52 14.97
N GLY A 131 7.13 6.62 13.86
CA GLY A 131 7.92 5.54 13.29
C GLY A 131 9.23 5.32 14.07
N GLN A 132 9.99 4.33 13.68
CA GLN A 132 11.36 4.18 14.18
C GLN A 132 12.26 5.20 13.49
N LYS A 133 13.04 5.96 14.26
CA LYS A 133 14.09 6.79 13.67
C LYS A 133 15.08 5.88 12.94
N PRO A 134 15.45 6.21 11.71
CA PRO A 134 16.40 5.41 10.96
C PRO A 134 17.73 5.36 11.73
N SER A 135 18.22 4.16 11.93
CA SER A 135 19.57 3.90 12.46
C SER A 135 20.51 3.55 11.31
N GLU A 136 21.80 3.68 11.55
CA GLU A 136 22.77 3.21 10.56
C GLU A 136 22.76 1.68 10.48
N LEU A 137 22.74 1.14 9.27
CA LEU A 137 22.87 -0.30 9.06
C LEU A 137 24.33 -0.69 9.26
N LYS A 138 24.59 -1.50 10.30
CA LYS A 138 25.94 -1.94 10.66
C LYS A 138 26.33 -3.31 10.11
N LEU A 139 25.41 -3.96 9.40
CA LEU A 139 25.62 -5.29 8.84
C LEU A 139 26.28 -5.20 7.45
N SER A 140 27.24 -6.07 7.22
CA SER A 140 27.77 -6.33 5.89
C SER A 140 26.74 -7.03 5.01
N ARG A 141 26.94 -6.98 3.69
CA ARG A 141 26.12 -7.73 2.74
C ARG A 141 26.05 -9.23 3.06
N ALA A 142 27.16 -9.84 3.43
CA ALA A 142 27.21 -11.26 3.79
C ALA A 142 26.31 -11.60 5.00
N GLU A 143 26.29 -10.73 5.99
CA GLU A 143 25.41 -10.90 7.16
C GLU A 143 23.95 -10.73 6.79
N VAL A 144 23.60 -9.77 5.93
CA VAL A 144 22.22 -9.60 5.45
C VAL A 144 21.79 -10.80 4.60
N VAL A 145 22.66 -11.31 3.72
CA VAL A 145 22.39 -12.55 2.97
C VAL A 145 22.12 -13.72 3.90
N LYS A 146 22.92 -13.88 4.95
CA LYS A 146 22.66 -14.92 5.96
C LYS A 146 21.31 -14.77 6.60
N LEU A 147 20.92 -13.56 7.03
CA LEU A 147 19.58 -13.30 7.59
C LEU A 147 18.46 -13.59 6.60
N PHE A 148 18.65 -13.25 5.33
CA PHE A 148 17.70 -13.60 4.27
C PHE A 148 17.51 -15.12 4.15
N LEU A 149 18.59 -15.89 4.12
CA LEU A 149 18.55 -17.35 4.03
C LEU A 149 17.91 -17.98 5.28
N ASP A 150 18.24 -17.49 6.46
CA ASP A 150 17.63 -17.93 7.72
C ASP A 150 16.10 -17.64 7.72
N ALA A 151 15.69 -16.47 7.20
CA ALA A 151 14.27 -16.13 7.04
C ALA A 151 13.57 -17.03 6.03
N LEU A 152 14.20 -17.30 4.90
CA LEU A 152 13.69 -18.19 3.86
C LEU A 152 13.46 -19.60 4.41
N GLU A 153 14.37 -20.13 5.25
CA GLU A 153 14.24 -21.42 5.89
C GLU A 153 13.07 -21.43 6.88
N THR A 154 12.97 -20.41 7.72
CA THR A 154 11.92 -20.29 8.73
C THR A 154 10.53 -20.15 8.11
N GLN A 155 10.40 -19.40 7.03
CA GLN A 155 9.12 -19.14 6.33
C GLN A 155 8.80 -20.17 5.27
N GLY A 156 9.75 -21.00 4.86
CA GLY A 156 9.58 -22.00 3.79
C GLY A 156 8.38 -22.95 3.98
N ARG A 157 7.98 -23.24 5.22
CA ARG A 157 6.77 -24.02 5.50
C ARG A 157 5.49 -23.24 5.24
N ALA A 158 5.41 -21.98 5.67
CA ALA A 158 4.24 -21.14 5.47
C ALA A 158 4.02 -20.86 3.97
N ILE A 159 5.10 -20.54 3.25
CA ILE A 159 5.08 -20.40 1.80
C ILE A 159 4.61 -21.71 1.15
N ARG A 160 5.14 -22.86 1.52
CA ARG A 160 4.72 -24.17 1.00
C ARG A 160 3.25 -24.50 1.27
N THR A 161 2.68 -24.00 2.35
CA THR A 161 1.24 -24.17 2.64
C THR A 161 0.39 -23.31 1.69
N LEU A 162 0.81 -22.08 1.41
CA LEU A 162 0.20 -21.25 0.37
C LEU A 162 0.36 -21.85 -1.03
N MET A 163 1.43 -22.63 -1.26
CA MET A 163 1.76 -23.30 -2.53
C MET A 163 0.91 -24.53 -2.86
N LYS A 164 0.08 -25.02 -1.98
CA LYS A 164 -0.74 -26.19 -2.26
C LYS A 164 -1.81 -25.95 -3.32
N GLY A 165 -1.78 -24.80 -3.98
CA GLY A 165 -2.40 -24.59 -5.28
C GLY A 165 -3.92 -24.57 -5.28
N GLU A 166 -4.55 -24.57 -4.14
CA GLU A 166 -5.97 -24.30 -4.05
C GLU A 166 -6.14 -22.79 -4.05
N LEU A 167 -6.90 -22.29 -5.02
CA LEU A 167 -7.50 -20.97 -4.98
C LEU A 167 -8.15 -20.87 -3.60
N LEU A 168 -7.55 -20.07 -2.72
CA LEU A 168 -8.23 -19.71 -1.49
C LEU A 168 -9.42 -18.83 -1.92
N PRO A 169 -10.66 -19.34 -1.90
CA PRO A 169 -11.81 -18.65 -2.48
C PRO A 169 -12.12 -17.32 -1.76
N ASP A 170 -11.40 -17.04 -0.69
CA ASP A 170 -11.62 -15.93 0.23
C ASP A 170 -10.56 -14.83 0.09
N GLN A 171 -9.72 -14.87 -0.95
CA GLN A 171 -8.63 -13.94 -1.13
C GLN A 171 -8.89 -12.95 -2.26
N MET A 172 -8.58 -11.69 -2.02
CA MET A 172 -8.51 -10.68 -3.07
C MET A 172 -7.42 -11.07 -4.08
N VAL A 173 -7.66 -10.81 -5.36
CA VAL A 173 -6.71 -11.12 -6.45
C VAL A 173 -5.32 -10.52 -6.22
N ARG A 174 -5.26 -9.33 -5.61
CA ARG A 174 -4.00 -8.65 -5.25
C ARG A 174 -3.09 -9.43 -4.30
N VAL A 175 -3.63 -10.34 -3.49
CA VAL A 175 -2.83 -11.19 -2.59
C VAL A 175 -1.89 -12.08 -3.40
N TYR A 176 -2.39 -12.65 -4.51
CA TYR A 176 -1.56 -13.46 -5.42
C TYR A 176 -0.48 -12.60 -6.10
N ALA A 177 -0.83 -11.38 -6.49
CA ALA A 177 0.13 -10.45 -7.07
C ALA A 177 1.26 -10.09 -6.10
N TYR A 178 0.96 -9.87 -4.82
CA TYR A 178 1.99 -9.63 -3.79
C TYR A 178 2.89 -10.83 -3.57
N VAL A 179 2.34 -12.06 -3.61
CA VAL A 179 3.15 -13.29 -3.54
C VAL A 179 4.08 -13.39 -4.75
N LEU A 180 3.58 -13.09 -5.97
CA LEU A 180 4.42 -13.07 -7.17
C LEU A 180 5.53 -12.03 -7.06
N ASP A 181 5.22 -10.82 -6.64
CA ASP A 181 6.19 -9.74 -6.49
C ASP A 181 7.28 -10.10 -5.47
N ALA A 182 6.89 -10.74 -4.35
CA ALA A 182 7.82 -11.26 -3.36
C ALA A 182 8.73 -12.35 -3.96
N CYS A 183 8.18 -13.30 -4.73
CA CYS A 183 8.96 -14.34 -5.39
C CYS A 183 9.95 -13.75 -6.40
N VAL A 184 9.53 -12.80 -7.21
CA VAL A 184 10.38 -12.10 -8.17
C VAL A 184 11.53 -11.38 -7.47
N THR A 185 11.26 -10.73 -6.34
CA THR A 185 12.28 -10.04 -5.54
C THR A 185 13.29 -11.01 -4.93
N MET A 186 12.86 -12.17 -4.47
CA MET A 186 13.75 -13.18 -3.87
C MET A 186 14.55 -13.98 -4.89
N HIS A 187 14.02 -14.17 -6.09
CA HIS A 187 14.54 -15.13 -7.08
C HIS A 187 16.04 -14.97 -7.40
N PRO A 188 16.58 -13.77 -7.73
CA PRO A 188 18.00 -13.62 -8.03
C PRO A 188 18.90 -13.97 -6.84
N HIS A 189 18.44 -13.69 -5.62
CA HIS A 189 19.21 -14.00 -4.41
C HIS A 189 19.16 -15.50 -4.07
N VAL A 190 18.02 -16.17 -4.28
CA VAL A 190 17.91 -17.62 -4.13
C VAL A 190 18.76 -18.32 -5.18
N ALA A 191 18.72 -17.88 -6.44
CA ALA A 191 19.55 -18.46 -7.50
C ALA A 191 21.05 -18.35 -7.20
N LEU A 192 21.48 -17.25 -6.56
CA LEU A 192 22.88 -17.01 -6.25
C LEU A 192 23.34 -17.68 -4.95
N HIS A 193 22.52 -17.68 -3.89
CA HIS A 193 22.95 -18.02 -2.53
C HIS A 193 22.32 -19.32 -1.98
N ALA A 194 21.28 -19.84 -2.62
CA ALA A 194 20.59 -21.08 -2.23
C ALA A 194 19.99 -21.78 -3.46
N PRO A 195 20.82 -22.13 -4.48
CA PRO A 195 20.32 -22.65 -5.77
C PRO A 195 19.50 -23.95 -5.62
N GLU A 196 19.72 -24.73 -4.57
CA GLU A 196 18.94 -25.94 -4.26
C GLU A 196 17.48 -25.63 -3.91
N ARG A 197 17.15 -24.37 -3.55
CA ARG A 197 15.80 -23.91 -3.21
C ARG A 197 15.09 -23.26 -4.41
N LEU A 198 15.79 -23.06 -5.51
CA LEU A 198 15.26 -22.33 -6.66
C LEU A 198 14.05 -23.04 -7.28
N ALA A 199 14.11 -24.36 -7.39
CA ALA A 199 13.00 -25.14 -7.94
C ALA A 199 11.71 -25.01 -7.12
N ASP A 200 11.80 -24.93 -5.79
CA ASP A 200 10.66 -24.69 -4.91
C ASP A 200 10.07 -23.29 -5.12
N LEU A 201 10.95 -22.28 -5.25
CA LEU A 201 10.52 -20.89 -5.50
C LEU A 201 9.88 -20.75 -6.88
N ASP A 202 10.44 -21.36 -7.91
CA ASP A 202 9.87 -21.40 -9.26
C ASP A 202 8.50 -22.06 -9.30
N LYS A 203 8.34 -23.15 -8.55
CA LYS A 203 7.05 -23.83 -8.42
C LYS A 203 6.00 -22.93 -7.78
N LEU A 204 6.37 -22.18 -6.73
CA LEU A 204 5.48 -21.21 -6.10
C LEU A 204 5.10 -20.10 -7.09
N LEU A 205 6.10 -19.51 -7.75
CA LEU A 205 5.91 -18.43 -8.69
C LEU A 205 4.99 -18.87 -9.84
N ARG A 206 5.27 -20.00 -10.49
CA ARG A 206 4.45 -20.55 -11.58
C ARG A 206 3.05 -20.92 -11.12
N GLY A 207 2.90 -21.54 -9.93
CA GLY A 207 1.61 -21.88 -9.35
C GLY A 207 0.75 -20.63 -9.12
N THR A 208 1.33 -19.58 -8.52
CA THR A 208 0.64 -18.32 -8.23
C THR A 208 0.29 -17.56 -9.53
N ALA A 209 1.21 -17.51 -10.50
CA ALA A 209 0.94 -16.90 -11.80
C ALA A 209 -0.20 -17.62 -12.55
N SER A 210 -0.24 -18.96 -12.48
CA SER A 210 -1.32 -19.75 -13.08
C SER A 210 -2.68 -19.43 -12.47
N VAL A 211 -2.74 -19.10 -11.18
CA VAL A 211 -3.96 -18.61 -10.52
C VAL A 211 -4.40 -17.29 -11.14
N LEU A 212 -3.51 -16.31 -11.24
CA LEU A 212 -3.83 -15.01 -11.83
C LEU A 212 -4.27 -15.15 -13.29
N LEU A 213 -3.63 -15.99 -14.09
CA LEU A 213 -4.05 -16.25 -15.47
C LEU A 213 -5.49 -16.75 -15.57
N LYS A 214 -5.93 -17.60 -14.63
CA LYS A 214 -7.30 -18.11 -14.56
C LYS A 214 -8.32 -17.06 -14.11
N LEU A 215 -7.88 -16.11 -13.26
CA LEU A 215 -8.74 -15.05 -12.73
C LEU A 215 -8.86 -13.85 -13.67
N GLN A 216 -7.93 -13.70 -14.63
CA GLN A 216 -7.98 -12.62 -15.59
C GLN A 216 -9.22 -12.73 -16.46
N GLN A 217 -10.01 -11.67 -16.54
CA GLN A 217 -11.19 -11.62 -17.40
C GLN A 217 -10.80 -11.52 -18.88
N PRO A 218 -11.68 -11.93 -19.81
CA PRO A 218 -11.39 -11.87 -21.25
C PRO A 218 -10.97 -10.49 -21.75
N GLN A 219 -11.48 -9.41 -21.12
CA GLN A 219 -11.13 -8.03 -21.45
C GLN A 219 -9.74 -7.62 -20.94
N GLY A 220 -9.09 -8.44 -20.09
CA GLY A 220 -7.75 -8.21 -19.54
C GLY A 220 -7.70 -7.73 -18.11
N HIS A 221 -8.80 -7.31 -17.49
CA HIS A 221 -8.82 -6.82 -16.12
C HIS A 221 -8.93 -7.93 -15.07
N PHE A 222 -8.70 -7.53 -13.81
CA PHE A 222 -8.86 -8.36 -12.62
C PHE A 222 -9.95 -7.76 -11.73
N PRO A 223 -11.14 -8.38 -11.65
CA PRO A 223 -12.23 -7.88 -10.84
C PRO A 223 -12.04 -8.21 -9.36
N PHE A 224 -12.75 -7.49 -8.49
CA PHE A 224 -12.80 -7.79 -7.08
C PHE A 224 -13.78 -8.96 -6.82
N PRO A 225 -13.40 -9.98 -6.04
CA PRO A 225 -14.27 -11.11 -5.78
C PRO A 225 -15.40 -10.75 -4.81
N ASP A 226 -16.54 -11.46 -4.92
CA ASP A 226 -17.57 -11.43 -3.89
C ASP A 226 -17.09 -12.17 -2.63
N LEU A 227 -16.84 -11.40 -1.58
CA LEU A 227 -16.36 -11.92 -0.30
C LEU A 227 -17.46 -12.00 0.78
N ARG A 228 -18.73 -11.87 0.41
CA ARG A 228 -19.85 -12.02 1.35
C ARG A 228 -19.86 -13.45 1.92
N GLY A 229 -20.06 -13.56 3.24
CA GLY A 229 -20.03 -14.83 3.95
C GLY A 229 -18.65 -15.49 4.06
N LYS A 230 -17.59 -14.87 3.54
CA LYS A 230 -16.22 -15.40 3.51
C LYS A 230 -15.25 -14.50 4.26
N ASN A 231 -15.46 -13.19 4.19
CA ASN A 231 -14.65 -12.21 4.87
C ASN A 231 -15.59 -11.18 5.52
N ILE A 232 -15.64 -11.13 6.85
CA ILE A 232 -16.58 -10.30 7.59
C ILE A 232 -16.53 -8.84 7.13
N ARG A 233 -15.35 -8.26 7.08
CA ARG A 233 -15.16 -6.85 6.77
C ARG A 233 -15.53 -6.48 5.33
N PHE A 234 -14.96 -7.19 4.36
CA PHE A 234 -15.23 -6.92 2.95
C PHE A 234 -16.61 -7.43 2.53
N GLY A 235 -17.10 -8.49 3.17
CA GLY A 235 -18.46 -8.99 2.98
C GLY A 235 -19.51 -7.96 3.39
N ASP A 236 -19.38 -7.36 4.57
CA ASP A 236 -20.29 -6.31 5.05
C ASP A 236 -20.25 -5.05 4.17
N MET A 237 -19.04 -4.66 3.72
CA MET A 237 -18.88 -3.55 2.78
C MET A 237 -19.60 -3.86 1.45
N THR A 238 -19.39 -5.04 0.90
CA THR A 238 -20.01 -5.50 -0.34
C THR A 238 -21.53 -5.54 -0.22
N GLU A 239 -22.05 -6.05 0.90
CA GLU A 239 -23.48 -6.12 1.14
C GLU A 239 -24.12 -4.72 1.18
N LYS A 240 -23.50 -3.76 1.88
CA LYS A 240 -23.95 -2.37 1.93
C LYS A 240 -23.93 -1.70 0.54
N GLN A 241 -22.90 -1.95 -0.25
CA GLN A 241 -22.77 -1.40 -1.60
C GLN A 241 -23.77 -2.02 -2.56
N LEU A 242 -24.09 -3.29 -2.41
CA LEU A 242 -25.14 -3.97 -3.18
C LEU A 242 -26.52 -3.42 -2.82
N GLN A 243 -26.83 -3.24 -1.53
CA GLN A 243 -28.12 -2.70 -1.06
C GLN A 243 -28.38 -1.26 -1.52
N ASN A 244 -27.34 -0.44 -1.64
CA ASN A 244 -27.47 0.95 -2.12
C ASN A 244 -27.32 1.09 -3.65
N GLY A 245 -27.17 -0.03 -4.37
CA GLY A 245 -27.05 -0.06 -5.82
C GLY A 245 -25.73 0.48 -6.39
N SER A 246 -24.70 0.63 -5.55
CA SER A 246 -23.39 1.12 -6.00
C SER A 246 -22.59 0.06 -6.74
N ILE A 247 -22.94 -1.21 -6.61
CA ILE A 247 -22.30 -2.34 -7.26
C ILE A 247 -23.34 -3.36 -7.71
N GLU A 248 -22.93 -4.20 -8.66
CA GLU A 248 -23.62 -5.45 -9.01
C GLU A 248 -22.70 -6.64 -8.76
N ILE A 249 -23.28 -7.82 -8.59
CA ILE A 249 -22.52 -9.06 -8.50
C ILE A 249 -22.93 -9.96 -9.66
N LYS A 250 -21.91 -10.37 -10.40
CA LYS A 250 -22.08 -11.28 -11.53
C LYS A 250 -21.02 -12.37 -11.47
N ASP A 251 -21.46 -13.61 -11.52
CA ASP A 251 -20.58 -14.80 -11.54
C ASP A 251 -19.55 -14.83 -10.39
N GLY A 252 -19.92 -14.31 -9.22
CA GLY A 252 -19.04 -14.24 -8.04
C GLY A 252 -18.06 -13.06 -8.04
N TRP A 253 -18.22 -12.11 -8.97
CA TRP A 253 -17.39 -10.91 -9.07
C TRP A 253 -18.20 -9.64 -8.83
N ILE A 254 -17.56 -8.68 -8.17
CA ILE A 254 -18.14 -7.33 -8.00
C ILE A 254 -17.92 -6.55 -9.28
N ILE A 255 -19.03 -6.06 -9.83
CA ILE A 255 -19.06 -5.13 -10.95
C ILE A 255 -19.35 -3.75 -10.37
N THR A 256 -18.41 -2.84 -10.47
CA THR A 256 -18.62 -1.44 -10.15
C THR A 256 -18.92 -0.68 -11.45
N PRO A 257 -19.93 0.22 -11.48
CA PRO A 257 -20.01 1.17 -12.56
C PRO A 257 -18.75 2.04 -12.51
N ASP A 258 -17.94 1.98 -13.58
CA ASP A 258 -16.81 2.89 -13.70
C ASP A 258 -17.32 4.35 -13.58
N PRO A 259 -16.68 5.23 -12.84
CA PRO A 259 -15.21 5.35 -12.79
C PRO A 259 -14.57 5.29 -11.40
N ASP A 260 -15.02 4.54 -10.46
CA ASP A 260 -14.43 4.55 -9.12
C ASP A 260 -13.00 3.97 -9.07
N GLY A 261 -12.57 3.33 -10.15
CA GLY A 261 -11.21 2.89 -10.35
C GLY A 261 -10.80 1.64 -9.59
N GLY A 262 -11.69 0.99 -8.84
CA GLY A 262 -11.37 -0.21 -8.06
C GLY A 262 -10.73 -1.31 -8.90
N SER A 263 -11.27 -1.58 -10.07
CA SER A 263 -10.69 -2.54 -11.03
C SER A 263 -9.33 -2.08 -11.58
N GLN A 264 -9.06 -0.78 -11.64
CA GLN A 264 -7.75 -0.25 -12.07
C GLN A 264 -6.66 -0.58 -11.03
N PHE A 265 -7.00 -0.54 -9.74
CA PHE A 265 -6.10 -0.95 -8.68
C PHE A 265 -5.68 -2.41 -8.83
N ASP A 266 -6.63 -3.35 -8.82
CA ASP A 266 -6.34 -4.78 -8.88
C ASP A 266 -5.67 -5.17 -10.21
N THR A 267 -6.13 -4.59 -11.32
CA THR A 267 -5.54 -4.82 -12.64
C THR A 267 -4.11 -4.30 -12.73
N GLY A 268 -3.84 -3.12 -12.17
CA GLY A 268 -2.48 -2.56 -12.11
C GLY A 268 -1.51 -3.44 -11.34
N VAL A 269 -1.90 -3.86 -10.13
CA VAL A 269 -1.04 -4.72 -9.28
C VAL A 269 -0.80 -6.09 -9.94
N CYS A 270 -1.87 -6.75 -10.40
CA CYS A 270 -1.77 -8.09 -11.00
C CYS A 270 -1.01 -8.07 -12.33
N GLY A 271 -1.26 -7.06 -13.18
CA GLY A 271 -0.58 -6.92 -14.45
C GLY A 271 0.92 -6.68 -14.31
N VAL A 272 1.33 -5.80 -13.38
CA VAL A 272 2.74 -5.56 -13.07
C VAL A 272 3.42 -6.83 -12.56
N ALA A 273 2.78 -7.56 -11.64
CA ALA A 273 3.34 -8.80 -11.11
C ALA A 273 3.52 -9.87 -12.19
N LEU A 274 2.56 -9.98 -13.13
CA LEU A 274 2.66 -10.90 -14.28
C LEU A 274 3.77 -10.48 -15.24
N LEU A 275 3.91 -9.19 -15.58
CA LEU A 275 4.99 -8.70 -16.44
C LEU A 275 6.36 -9.03 -15.84
N ARG A 276 6.58 -8.68 -14.56
CA ARG A 276 7.84 -8.96 -13.86
C ARG A 276 8.15 -10.47 -13.80
N SER A 277 7.13 -11.29 -13.55
CA SER A 277 7.30 -12.75 -13.52
C SER A 277 7.59 -13.31 -14.91
N GLY A 278 6.96 -12.77 -15.96
CA GLY A 278 7.20 -13.15 -17.34
C GLY A 278 8.59 -12.77 -17.83
N GLU A 279 9.09 -11.59 -17.46
CA GLU A 279 10.45 -11.13 -17.74
C GLU A 279 11.49 -12.04 -17.07
N LEU A 280 11.28 -12.34 -15.78
CA LEU A 280 12.18 -13.17 -14.98
C LEU A 280 12.29 -14.60 -15.52
N LEU A 281 11.14 -15.24 -15.80
CA LEU A 281 11.07 -16.64 -16.24
C LEU A 281 11.12 -16.80 -17.77
N LYS A 282 11.16 -15.70 -18.53
CA LYS A 282 11.01 -15.68 -20.00
C LYS A 282 9.75 -16.40 -20.46
N GLU A 283 8.65 -16.17 -19.74
CA GLU A 283 7.38 -16.85 -19.94
C GLU A 283 6.38 -15.94 -20.68
N GLU A 284 6.18 -16.21 -21.97
CA GLU A 284 5.37 -15.37 -22.85
C GLU A 284 3.89 -15.32 -22.44
N SER A 285 3.37 -16.37 -21.85
CA SER A 285 1.97 -16.39 -21.36
C SER A 285 1.70 -15.34 -20.30
N TYR A 286 2.69 -15.10 -19.41
CA TYR A 286 2.60 -14.08 -18.36
C TYR A 286 2.77 -12.67 -18.94
N LEU A 287 3.71 -12.51 -19.86
CA LEU A 287 3.89 -11.24 -20.57
C LEU A 287 2.64 -10.85 -21.35
N ALA A 288 2.06 -11.80 -22.08
CA ALA A 288 0.81 -11.57 -22.83
C ALA A 288 -0.36 -11.19 -21.92
N ALA A 289 -0.48 -11.85 -20.75
CA ALA A 289 -1.52 -11.50 -19.77
C ALA A 289 -1.31 -10.10 -19.19
N GLY A 290 -0.07 -9.74 -18.85
CA GLY A 290 0.28 -8.41 -18.38
C GLY A 290 0.02 -7.32 -19.42
N ARG A 291 0.32 -7.58 -20.70
CA ARG A 291 0.01 -6.67 -21.82
C ARG A 291 -1.50 -6.49 -22.01
N ARG A 292 -2.31 -7.57 -21.96
CA ARG A 292 -3.78 -7.44 -22.01
C ARG A 292 -4.33 -6.59 -20.86
N ALA A 293 -3.74 -6.75 -19.65
CA ALA A 293 -4.10 -5.90 -18.52
C ALA A 293 -3.76 -4.42 -18.78
N ALA A 294 -2.61 -4.13 -19.39
CA ALA A 294 -2.21 -2.78 -19.77
C ALA A 294 -3.11 -2.20 -20.87
N GLU A 295 -3.46 -2.96 -21.89
CA GLU A 295 -4.38 -2.56 -22.95
C GLU A 295 -5.79 -2.22 -22.40
N TRP A 296 -6.25 -2.97 -21.40
CA TRP A 296 -7.47 -2.64 -20.69
C TRP A 296 -7.32 -1.34 -19.91
N ALA A 297 -6.24 -1.20 -19.11
CA ALA A 297 -5.97 -0.01 -18.29
C ALA A 297 -5.82 1.27 -19.14
N ALA A 298 -5.27 1.17 -20.36
CA ALA A 298 -5.15 2.29 -21.28
C ALA A 298 -6.52 2.85 -21.73
N LYS A 299 -7.54 2.00 -21.81
CA LYS A 299 -8.90 2.38 -22.19
C LYS A 299 -9.72 2.98 -21.05
N GLN A 300 -9.26 2.81 -19.81
CA GLN A 300 -9.99 3.33 -18.66
C GLN A 300 -9.74 4.82 -18.48
N LYS A 301 -10.78 5.55 -18.12
CA LYS A 301 -10.68 6.95 -17.70
C LYS A 301 -9.94 7.06 -16.37
N CYS A 302 -9.38 8.22 -16.09
CA CYS A 302 -8.88 8.52 -14.76
C CYS A 302 -10.03 8.65 -13.75
N CYS A 303 -9.83 8.15 -12.54
CA CYS A 303 -10.77 8.28 -11.43
C CYS A 303 -10.27 9.30 -10.41
N ALA A 304 -11.13 9.72 -9.48
CA ALA A 304 -10.78 10.69 -8.45
C ALA A 304 -9.77 10.18 -7.40
N ASN A 305 -9.34 8.92 -7.50
CA ASN A 305 -8.37 8.32 -6.60
C ASN A 305 -6.99 8.27 -7.26
N PHE A 306 -6.07 9.12 -6.84
CA PHE A 306 -4.75 9.28 -7.45
C PHE A 306 -3.90 8.01 -7.42
N ASN A 307 -3.96 7.23 -6.33
CA ASN A 307 -3.18 5.98 -6.27
C ASN A 307 -3.74 4.91 -7.22
N TYR A 308 -5.03 4.88 -7.49
CA TYR A 308 -5.61 3.95 -8.47
C TYR A 308 -5.14 4.28 -9.89
N ASN A 309 -5.10 5.56 -10.23
CA ASN A 309 -4.50 6.02 -11.49
C ASN A 309 -3.01 5.67 -11.54
N ALA A 310 -2.28 5.80 -10.42
CA ALA A 310 -0.86 5.46 -10.34
C ALA A 310 -0.59 3.97 -10.58
N PHE A 311 -1.44 3.07 -10.13
CA PHE A 311 -1.31 1.64 -10.48
C PHE A 311 -1.44 1.41 -11.99
N SER A 312 -2.37 2.10 -12.65
CA SER A 312 -2.49 2.04 -14.11
C SER A 312 -1.25 2.63 -14.80
N VAL A 313 -0.72 3.75 -14.30
CA VAL A 313 0.53 4.37 -14.81
C VAL A 313 1.70 3.40 -14.73
N SER A 314 1.91 2.77 -13.57
CA SER A 314 2.97 1.76 -13.38
C SER A 314 2.82 0.59 -14.36
N LEU A 315 1.61 0.05 -14.51
CA LEU A 315 1.35 -1.05 -15.43
C LEU A 315 1.63 -0.67 -16.90
N LEU A 316 1.14 0.48 -17.34
CA LEU A 316 1.33 0.96 -18.71
C LEU A 316 2.81 1.20 -19.02
N ALA A 317 3.54 1.85 -18.10
CA ALA A 317 4.97 2.09 -18.26
C ALA A 317 5.76 0.78 -18.41
N ARG A 318 5.49 -0.20 -17.55
CA ARG A 318 6.15 -1.52 -17.59
C ARG A 318 5.77 -2.34 -18.82
N ALA A 319 4.57 -2.16 -19.35
CA ALA A 319 4.16 -2.80 -20.59
C ALA A 319 4.75 -2.13 -21.85
N GLY A 320 5.56 -1.08 -21.73
CA GLY A 320 6.14 -0.32 -22.81
C GLY A 320 5.16 0.66 -23.48
N MET A 321 3.98 0.88 -22.90
CA MET A 321 2.98 1.83 -23.39
C MET A 321 3.20 3.23 -22.83
N GLN A 322 4.40 3.77 -23.08
CA GLN A 322 4.92 4.99 -22.42
C GLN A 322 4.02 6.22 -22.64
N GLU A 323 3.51 6.42 -23.84
CA GLU A 323 2.64 7.55 -24.13
C GLU A 323 1.33 7.51 -23.33
N ALA A 324 0.67 6.35 -23.28
CA ALA A 324 -0.55 6.16 -22.50
C ALA A 324 -0.29 6.31 -20.99
N ALA A 325 0.89 5.86 -20.51
CA ALA A 325 1.31 6.06 -19.12
C ALA A 325 1.48 7.55 -18.78
N LEU A 326 2.14 8.30 -19.65
CA LEU A 326 2.36 9.74 -19.48
C LEU A 326 1.04 10.52 -19.58
N GLU A 327 0.15 10.17 -20.50
CA GLU A 327 -1.18 10.79 -20.58
C GLU A 327 -1.97 10.59 -19.28
N LYS A 328 -2.04 9.35 -18.79
CA LYS A 328 -2.72 9.05 -17.53
C LYS A 328 -2.04 9.70 -16.32
N PHE A 329 -0.72 9.83 -16.30
CA PHE A 329 0.02 10.58 -15.30
C PHE A 329 -0.34 12.07 -15.32
N ARG A 330 -0.38 12.70 -16.50
CA ARG A 330 -0.70 14.12 -16.66
C ARG A 330 -2.09 14.51 -16.22
N VAL A 331 -3.05 13.60 -16.36
CA VAL A 331 -4.44 13.83 -15.95
C VAL A 331 -4.73 13.33 -14.54
N GLY A 332 -4.33 12.10 -14.24
CA GLY A 332 -4.79 11.37 -13.07
C GLY A 332 -3.84 11.37 -11.87
N VAL A 333 -2.62 11.91 -12.01
CA VAL A 333 -1.63 11.91 -10.92
C VAL A 333 -1.03 13.30 -10.68
N ALA A 334 -0.34 13.86 -11.66
CA ALA A 334 0.43 15.09 -11.49
C ALA A 334 -0.41 16.30 -11.05
N PRO A 335 -1.62 16.54 -11.60
CA PRO A 335 -2.40 17.74 -11.23
C PRO A 335 -2.93 17.72 -9.80
N GLY A 336 -3.03 16.55 -9.18
CA GLY A 336 -3.52 16.39 -7.80
C GLY A 336 -2.44 16.59 -6.73
N GLN A 337 -1.18 16.82 -7.11
CA GLN A 337 -0.12 17.05 -6.13
C GLN A 337 -0.24 18.44 -5.52
N ALA A 338 -0.28 18.51 -4.19
CA ALA A 338 -0.25 19.73 -3.41
C ALA A 338 1.17 20.35 -3.38
N LYS A 339 1.27 21.64 -2.98
CA LYS A 339 2.54 22.38 -2.89
C LYS A 339 3.55 21.72 -1.95
N ASN A 340 3.07 21.04 -0.90
CA ASN A 340 3.91 20.29 0.02
C ASN A 340 4.38 18.93 -0.53
N GLY A 341 4.07 18.59 -1.77
CA GLY A 341 4.46 17.36 -2.43
C GLY A 341 3.55 16.15 -2.18
N ARG A 342 2.51 16.31 -1.36
CA ARG A 342 1.48 15.28 -1.09
C ARG A 342 0.30 15.42 -2.04
N TRP A 343 -0.59 14.43 -2.05
CA TRP A 343 -1.85 14.50 -2.78
C TRP A 343 -2.98 14.87 -1.82
N LEU A 344 -3.90 15.72 -2.27
CA LEU A 344 -4.91 16.38 -1.43
C LEU A 344 -5.95 15.47 -0.82
N ASP A 345 -6.27 14.40 -1.49
CA ASP A 345 -7.23 13.42 -1.02
C ASP A 345 -6.72 12.78 0.27
N ALA A 346 -7.52 12.81 1.33
CA ALA A 346 -7.20 12.22 2.62
C ALA A 346 -6.77 10.75 2.53
N HIS A 347 -7.32 9.99 1.56
CA HIS A 347 -6.91 8.64 1.29
C HIS A 347 -5.48 8.56 0.74
N ASN A 348 -5.11 9.46 -0.18
CA ASN A 348 -3.78 9.49 -0.80
C ASN A 348 -2.73 10.29 0.01
N ALA A 349 -3.16 11.03 1.01
CA ALA A 349 -2.26 11.70 1.94
C ALA A 349 -1.48 10.70 2.81
N ARG A 350 -2.00 9.48 2.99
CA ARG A 350 -1.32 8.44 3.78
C ARG A 350 -0.02 8.02 3.13
N THR A 351 0.97 7.77 3.97
CA THR A 351 2.32 7.37 3.52
C THR A 351 2.32 6.13 2.64
N VAL A 352 1.51 5.12 2.96
CA VAL A 352 1.42 3.90 2.13
C VAL A 352 0.93 4.18 0.71
N TYR A 353 -0.05 5.05 0.53
CA TYR A 353 -0.56 5.42 -0.79
C TYR A 353 0.37 6.38 -1.53
N HIS A 354 1.04 7.25 -0.79
CA HIS A 354 2.09 8.10 -1.33
C HIS A 354 3.24 7.27 -1.93
N VAL A 355 3.66 6.21 -1.25
CA VAL A 355 4.68 5.27 -1.73
C VAL A 355 4.24 4.54 -3.01
N ILE A 356 2.96 4.17 -3.13
CA ILE A 356 2.40 3.59 -4.37
C ILE A 356 2.56 4.56 -5.55
N ILE A 357 2.29 5.84 -5.33
CA ILE A 357 2.47 6.85 -6.39
C ILE A 357 3.95 7.02 -6.72
N LEU A 358 4.85 7.02 -5.73
CA LEU A 358 6.30 7.04 -5.96
C LEU A 358 6.77 5.86 -6.81
N ARG A 359 6.21 4.66 -6.62
CA ARG A 359 6.49 3.50 -7.47
C ARG A 359 6.12 3.76 -8.93
N ALA A 360 4.94 4.33 -9.18
CA ALA A 360 4.52 4.65 -10.53
C ALA A 360 5.44 5.69 -11.19
N LEU A 361 5.91 6.69 -10.43
CA LEU A 361 6.87 7.68 -10.92
C LEU A 361 8.24 7.03 -11.25
N ALA A 362 8.69 6.09 -10.44
CA ALA A 362 9.90 5.32 -10.73
C ALA A 362 9.76 4.48 -12.01
N ASP A 363 8.61 3.84 -12.22
CA ASP A 363 8.34 3.04 -13.41
C ASP A 363 8.20 3.88 -14.69
N LEU A 364 7.68 5.11 -14.59
CA LEU A 364 7.65 6.06 -15.71
C LEU A 364 9.05 6.45 -16.20
N GLY A 365 10.04 6.40 -15.31
CA GLY A 365 11.38 6.86 -15.59
C GLY A 365 11.49 8.38 -15.58
N ARG A 366 12.65 8.88 -16.02
CA ARG A 366 12.99 10.30 -15.91
C ARG A 366 12.53 11.13 -17.11
N SER A 367 11.90 12.24 -16.80
CA SER A 367 11.67 13.37 -17.69
C SER A 367 11.51 14.63 -16.85
N ALA A 368 11.59 15.81 -17.43
CA ALA A 368 11.47 17.05 -16.67
C ALA A 368 10.12 17.16 -15.92
N GLU A 369 9.04 16.70 -16.54
CA GLU A 369 7.69 16.71 -15.93
C GLU A 369 7.54 15.66 -14.81
N VAL A 370 8.08 14.48 -15.00
CA VAL A 370 8.03 13.40 -14.00
C VAL A 370 8.95 13.73 -12.82
N ASP A 371 10.18 14.20 -13.10
CA ASP A 371 11.14 14.60 -12.07
C ASP A 371 10.62 15.70 -11.16
N ALA A 372 9.89 16.68 -11.72
CA ALA A 372 9.30 17.77 -10.93
C ALA A 372 8.32 17.23 -9.86
N VAL A 373 7.46 16.30 -10.24
CA VAL A 373 6.49 15.67 -9.33
C VAL A 373 7.20 14.70 -8.37
N ALA A 374 8.11 13.87 -8.88
CA ALA A 374 8.82 12.87 -8.10
C ALA A 374 9.69 13.49 -7.01
N LEU A 375 10.50 14.50 -7.35
CA LEU A 375 11.36 15.19 -6.36
C LEU A 375 10.57 15.92 -5.28
N SER A 376 9.40 16.47 -5.63
CA SER A 376 8.50 17.07 -4.64
C SER A 376 7.91 16.02 -3.71
N ALA A 377 7.46 14.90 -4.25
CA ALA A 377 6.92 13.77 -3.48
C ALA A 377 7.98 13.09 -2.60
N ILE A 378 9.19 12.89 -3.11
CA ILE A 378 10.33 12.37 -2.35
C ILE A 378 10.61 13.28 -1.14
N ARG A 379 10.70 14.59 -1.35
CA ARG A 379 10.94 15.55 -0.26
C ARG A 379 9.88 15.46 0.82
N ALA A 380 8.60 15.41 0.44
CA ALA A 380 7.50 15.25 1.39
C ALA A 380 7.64 13.97 2.25
N LEU A 381 8.03 12.85 1.63
CA LEU A 381 8.25 11.60 2.34
C LEU A 381 9.47 11.67 3.27
N LEU A 382 10.56 12.29 2.82
CA LEU A 382 11.77 12.45 3.62
C LEU A 382 11.54 13.40 4.81
N ASP A 383 10.75 14.46 4.63
CA ASP A 383 10.35 15.36 5.71
C ASP A 383 9.53 14.63 6.77
N GLU A 384 8.63 13.75 6.36
CA GLU A 384 7.89 12.88 7.28
C GLU A 384 8.83 11.92 8.03
N PHE A 385 9.79 11.30 7.35
CA PHE A 385 10.76 10.41 8.00
C PHE A 385 11.63 11.14 9.02
N ASP A 386 12.05 12.36 8.73
CA ASP A 386 12.84 13.16 9.65
C ASP A 386 12.00 13.62 10.88
N ALA A 387 10.74 13.96 10.67
CA ALA A 387 9.85 14.44 11.73
C ALA A 387 9.33 13.31 12.62
N MET A 388 8.87 12.21 12.03
CA MET A 388 8.11 11.16 12.71
C MET A 388 8.78 9.78 12.70
N GLY A 389 9.85 9.61 11.94
CA GLY A 389 10.48 8.32 11.68
C GLY A 389 9.80 7.54 10.55
N ILE A 390 10.34 6.35 10.28
CA ILE A 390 9.88 5.50 9.18
C ILE A 390 8.66 4.69 9.64
N THR A 391 7.52 4.91 9.03
CA THR A 391 6.24 4.26 9.40
C THR A 391 5.83 3.14 8.47
N VAL A 392 6.33 3.12 7.24
CA VAL A 392 6.02 2.13 6.20
C VAL A 392 7.28 1.64 5.50
N GLU A 393 7.18 0.46 4.91
CA GLU A 393 8.25 -0.13 4.14
C GLU A 393 8.14 0.35 2.69
N ALA A 394 9.05 1.22 2.29
CA ALA A 394 9.12 1.84 0.97
C ALA A 394 10.48 1.59 0.30
N LEU A 395 11.21 0.55 0.75
CA LEU A 395 12.59 0.34 0.31
C LEU A 395 12.71 0.11 -1.20
N PRO A 396 11.91 -0.75 -1.84
CA PRO A 396 12.03 -0.97 -3.27
C PRO A 396 11.79 0.31 -4.09
N GLU A 397 10.79 1.10 -3.70
CA GLU A 397 10.42 2.34 -4.37
C GLU A 397 11.51 3.41 -4.20
N LEU A 398 11.95 3.62 -2.96
CA LEU A 398 13.03 4.58 -2.68
C LEU A 398 14.35 4.17 -3.31
N HIS A 399 14.67 2.87 -3.34
CA HIS A 399 15.89 2.38 -3.99
C HIS A 399 15.83 2.59 -5.51
N ALA A 400 14.69 2.33 -6.15
CA ALA A 400 14.50 2.59 -7.58
C ALA A 400 14.69 4.09 -7.89
N LEU A 401 14.09 4.98 -7.10
CA LEU A 401 14.25 6.42 -7.24
C LEU A 401 15.68 6.88 -6.93
N ALA A 402 16.33 6.29 -5.93
CA ALA A 402 17.71 6.60 -5.59
C ALA A 402 18.70 6.24 -6.72
N LYS A 403 18.43 5.18 -7.47
CA LYS A 403 19.18 4.86 -8.70
C LYS A 403 18.97 5.89 -9.81
N GLN A 404 17.78 6.45 -9.91
CA GLN A 404 17.45 7.53 -10.87
C GLN A 404 18.02 8.89 -10.44
N HIS A 405 18.18 9.11 -9.13
CA HIS A 405 18.70 10.34 -8.53
C HIS A 405 19.96 10.08 -7.67
N PRO A 406 21.07 9.60 -8.24
CA PRO A 406 22.24 9.14 -7.48
C PRO A 406 22.93 10.24 -6.66
N ASN A 407 22.75 11.51 -7.04
CA ASN A 407 23.34 12.65 -6.37
C ASN A 407 22.50 13.19 -5.21
N ASP A 408 21.32 12.66 -4.96
CA ASP A 408 20.49 13.06 -3.81
C ASP A 408 20.96 12.32 -2.54
N ALA A 409 21.87 12.96 -1.80
CA ALA A 409 22.46 12.40 -0.58
C ALA A 409 21.40 12.11 0.50
N ARG A 410 20.31 12.92 0.59
CA ARG A 410 19.24 12.70 1.57
C ARG A 410 18.45 11.46 1.24
N LEU A 411 18.13 11.25 -0.03
CA LEU A 411 17.44 10.04 -0.52
C LEU A 411 18.31 8.80 -0.32
N GLN A 412 19.61 8.86 -0.63
CA GLN A 412 20.54 7.75 -0.37
C GLN A 412 20.61 7.39 1.12
N LYS A 413 20.66 8.40 1.99
CA LYS A 413 20.62 8.19 3.45
C LYS A 413 19.30 7.54 3.90
N ALA A 414 18.16 7.96 3.35
CA ALA A 414 16.85 7.38 3.68
C ALA A 414 16.75 5.92 3.27
N VAL A 415 17.26 5.56 2.09
CA VAL A 415 17.32 4.16 1.62
C VAL A 415 18.09 3.28 2.61
N ARG A 416 19.30 3.71 3.03
CA ARG A 416 20.09 2.98 4.04
C ARG A 416 19.39 2.91 5.40
N GLY A 417 18.75 3.99 5.83
CA GLY A 417 17.98 4.01 7.07
C GLY A 417 16.77 3.07 7.04
N MET A 418 16.08 3.00 5.91
CA MET A 418 14.96 2.06 5.68
C MET A 418 15.45 0.61 5.73
N ALA A 419 16.57 0.31 5.07
CA ALA A 419 17.19 -1.02 5.11
C ALA A 419 17.50 -1.46 6.55
N SER A 420 18.09 -0.56 7.35
CA SER A 420 18.32 -0.81 8.77
C SER A 420 17.04 -1.07 9.56
N THR A 421 15.99 -0.30 9.30
CA THR A 421 14.68 -0.48 9.97
C THR A 421 14.07 -1.84 9.64
N ILE A 422 14.15 -2.29 8.39
CA ILE A 422 13.67 -3.60 7.96
C ILE A 422 14.45 -4.71 8.67
N VAL A 423 15.78 -4.63 8.71
CA VAL A 423 16.60 -5.61 9.44
C VAL A 423 16.19 -5.67 10.90
N ASN A 424 16.12 -4.55 11.61
CA ASN A 424 15.72 -4.49 13.01
C ASN A 424 14.31 -5.06 13.26
N LYS A 425 13.39 -4.86 12.32
CA LYS A 425 12.05 -5.42 12.38
C LYS A 425 12.05 -6.94 12.20
N CYS A 426 12.88 -7.45 11.30
CA CYS A 426 12.99 -8.87 10.96
C CYS A 426 13.86 -9.67 11.93
N THR A 427 14.68 -9.02 12.77
CA THR A 427 15.65 -9.71 13.62
C THR A 427 15.52 -9.34 15.08
N ASP A 428 16.04 -10.21 15.94
CA ASP A 428 16.33 -9.97 17.35
C ASP A 428 17.84 -10.22 17.57
N GLY A 429 18.60 -9.14 17.48
CA GLY A 429 20.06 -9.23 17.36
C GLY A 429 20.47 -9.92 16.06
N THR A 430 21.13 -11.06 16.16
CA THR A 430 21.59 -11.87 14.99
C THR A 430 20.60 -12.97 14.60
N ARG A 431 19.45 -13.08 15.25
CA ARG A 431 18.45 -14.12 15.01
C ARG A 431 17.27 -13.56 14.23
N VAL A 432 16.81 -14.32 13.25
CA VAL A 432 15.58 -13.99 12.51
C VAL A 432 14.37 -14.27 13.37
N LYS A 433 13.46 -13.28 13.45
CA LYS A 433 12.20 -13.42 14.18
C LYS A 433 11.25 -14.36 13.46
N LEU A 434 10.43 -15.06 14.22
CA LEU A 434 9.30 -15.79 13.66
C LEU A 434 8.35 -14.77 12.98
N GLY A 435 8.05 -15.00 11.70
CA GLY A 435 7.22 -14.10 10.89
C GLY A 435 7.99 -13.03 10.10
N ALA A 436 9.34 -13.01 10.18
CA ALA A 436 10.14 -12.17 9.30
C ALA A 436 9.86 -12.49 7.83
N GLN A 437 9.80 -11.46 7.01
CA GLN A 437 9.46 -11.60 5.59
C GLN A 437 10.73 -11.70 4.74
N PRO A 438 11.03 -12.88 4.13
CA PRO A 438 12.28 -13.06 3.38
C PRO A 438 12.45 -12.07 2.23
N HIS A 439 11.37 -11.71 1.52
CA HIS A 439 11.43 -10.76 0.41
C HIS A 439 11.85 -9.35 0.85
N GLN A 440 11.55 -8.95 2.09
CA GLN A 440 12.01 -7.67 2.62
C GLN A 440 13.52 -7.69 2.86
N LEU A 441 14.05 -8.79 3.39
CA LEU A 441 15.49 -8.96 3.57
C LEU A 441 16.21 -9.10 2.22
N ALA A 442 15.61 -9.76 1.22
CA ALA A 442 16.12 -9.79 -0.15
C ALA A 442 16.26 -8.36 -0.72
N ALA A 443 15.24 -7.51 -0.54
CA ALA A 443 15.33 -6.11 -0.96
C ALA A 443 16.44 -5.33 -0.22
N VAL A 444 16.76 -5.68 1.03
CA VAL A 444 17.90 -5.09 1.75
C VAL A 444 19.22 -5.53 1.14
N VAL A 445 19.36 -6.78 0.68
CA VAL A 445 20.58 -7.26 0.00
C VAL A 445 20.89 -6.42 -1.25
N ASP A 446 19.87 -5.93 -1.95
CA ASP A 446 20.03 -5.06 -3.14
C ASP A 446 20.59 -3.67 -2.80
N VAL A 447 20.46 -3.24 -1.55
CA VAL A 447 20.87 -1.90 -1.08
C VAL A 447 22.24 -1.90 -0.42
N VAL A 448 22.63 -3.03 0.17
CA VAL A 448 23.90 -3.17 0.88
C VAL A 448 24.97 -3.66 -0.09
N GLU A 449 25.91 -2.79 -0.40
CA GLU A 449 27.06 -3.07 -1.23
C GLU A 449 28.12 -3.96 -0.54
#